data_11b566a3d2425a5dbe1f1240da75ad7f
#
_entry.id   11b566a3d2425a5dbe1f1240da75ad7f
#
_cell.length_a   1.000
_cell.length_b   1.000
_cell.length_c   1.000
_cell.angle_alpha   90.00
_cell.angle_beta   90.00
_cell.angle_gamma   90.00
#
_symmetry.space_group_name_H-M   'P 1'
#
loop_
_entity.id
_entity.type
_entity.pdbx_description
1 polymer ?
#
loop_
_entity_poly.entity_id
_entity_poly.type
_entity_poly.pdbx_seq_one_letter_code
_entity_poly.pdbx_strand_id
1 'polypeptide(L)' 'MSVKEHGGKGPSVAELEKYVRDKVRLEFFVAGNKRYSGTLRWFDEAAFALATDNGEPLTLLRSSVIGYKPVTP' A
#
# COMPACT_ATOMS: atom_id res chain seq x y z
N MET A 1 -19.47 -12.92 7.63
CA MET A 1 -18.90 -13.30 7.41
C MET A 1 -17.88 -13.29 7.36
N SER A 2 -17.56 -13.59 7.50
CA SER A 2 -16.54 -13.68 7.50
C SER A 2 -15.86 -13.73 6.58
N VAL A 3 -15.44 -13.45 6.23
CA VAL A 3 -14.80 -13.55 5.36
C VAL A 3 -13.62 -13.84 5.49
N LYS A 4 -13.17 -14.13 6.22
CA LYS A 4 -12.07 -14.39 6.36
C LYS A 4 -11.65 -15.45 6.09
N GLU A 5 -12.19 -16.05 5.86
CA GLU A 5 -11.78 -17.09 5.64
C GLU A 5 -11.07 -17.22 4.60
N HIS A 6 -10.61 -16.52 4.12
CA HIS A 6 -9.79 -16.73 3.12
C HIS A 6 -8.54 -17.24 3.54
N GLY A 7 -8.26 -18.07 4.23
CA GLY A 7 -7.03 -18.54 4.60
C GLY A 7 -5.97 -18.13 3.66
N GLY A 8 -4.88 -17.78 3.99
CA GLY A 8 -3.85 -17.31 3.10
C GLY A 8 -4.12 -15.91 2.61
N LYS A 9 -4.10 -15.72 1.30
CA LYS A 9 -4.20 -14.38 0.75
C LYS A 9 -5.63 -13.97 0.59
N GLY A 10 -5.98 -12.86 1.16
CA GLY A 10 -7.25 -12.24 0.89
C GLY A 10 -7.18 -11.35 -0.32
N PRO A 11 -8.31 -10.78 -0.71
CA PRO A 11 -8.36 -9.92 -1.90
C PRO A 11 -7.42 -8.73 -1.80
N SER A 12 -7.28 -8.14 -0.62
CA SER A 12 -6.42 -6.96 -0.51
C SER A 12 -4.95 -7.33 -0.67
N VAL A 13 -4.55 -8.51 -0.23
CA VAL A 13 -3.17 -8.95 -0.42
C VAL A 13 -2.89 -9.17 -1.90
N ALA A 14 -3.83 -9.82 -2.60
CA ALA A 14 -3.66 -10.05 -4.03
C ALA A 14 -3.56 -8.73 -4.79
N GLU A 15 -4.38 -7.76 -4.40
CA GLU A 15 -4.35 -6.46 -5.03
C GLU A 15 -3.02 -5.76 -4.80
N LEU A 16 -2.52 -5.80 -3.56
CA LEU A 16 -1.25 -5.17 -3.25
C LEU A 16 -0.10 -5.83 -3.99
N GLU A 17 -0.14 -7.16 -4.14
CA GLU A 17 0.89 -7.85 -4.89
C GLU A 17 0.88 -7.43 -6.35
N LYS A 18 -0.30 -7.21 -6.90
CA LYS A 18 -0.41 -6.73 -8.27
C LYS A 18 0.18 -5.35 -8.40
N TYR A 19 -0.09 -4.47 -7.43
CA TYR A 19 0.48 -3.12 -7.47
C TYR A 19 2.00 -3.15 -7.42
N VAL A 20 2.57 -4.05 -6.63
CA VAL A 20 4.03 -4.19 -6.58
C VAL A 20 4.55 -4.67 -7.93
N ARG A 21 3.93 -5.71 -8.46
CA ARG A 21 4.40 -6.31 -9.71
C ARG A 21 4.31 -5.35 -10.87
N ASP A 22 3.22 -4.60 -10.95
CA ASP A 22 2.96 -3.72 -12.09
C ASP A 22 3.49 -2.31 -11.86
N LYS A 23 4.12 -2.06 -10.71
CA LYS A 23 4.69 -0.76 -10.37
C LYS A 23 3.65 0.35 -10.48
N VAL A 24 2.48 0.09 -9.94
CA VAL A 24 1.39 1.06 -9.97
C VAL A 24 1.68 2.16 -8.98
N ARG A 25 1.51 3.41 -9.41
CA ARG A 25 1.69 4.53 -8.50
C ARG A 25 0.48 4.65 -7.61
N LEU A 26 0.71 4.77 -6.32
CA LEU A 26 -0.35 4.80 -5.31
C LEU A 26 -0.27 6.07 -4.48
N GLU A 27 -1.40 6.48 -3.96
CA GLU A 27 -1.45 7.53 -2.96
C GLU A 27 -1.92 6.90 -1.66
N PHE A 28 -1.15 7.13 -0.59
CA PHE A 28 -1.47 6.60 0.73
C PHE A 28 -1.95 7.73 1.62
N PHE A 29 -3.06 7.50 2.29
CA PHE A 29 -3.63 8.47 3.22
C PHE A 29 -3.27 8.02 4.63
N VAL A 30 -2.64 8.91 5.36
CA VAL A 30 -2.03 8.58 6.65
C VAL A 30 -2.66 9.46 7.72
N ALA A 31 -2.71 8.97 8.94
CA ALA A 31 -3.26 9.71 10.07
C ALA A 31 -2.61 11.09 10.15
N GLY A 32 -3.39 12.08 10.56
CA GLY A 32 -2.89 13.45 10.64
C GLY A 32 -3.04 14.22 9.35
N ASN A 33 -3.93 13.78 8.47
CA ASN A 33 -4.19 14.47 7.21
C ASN A 33 -2.98 14.53 6.31
N LYS A 34 -2.16 13.50 6.32
CA LYS A 34 -0.98 13.44 5.47
C LYS A 34 -1.19 12.47 4.33
N ARG A 35 -0.53 12.75 3.21
CA ARG A 35 -0.61 11.89 2.04
C ARG A 35 0.79 11.71 1.47
N TYR A 36 1.04 10.50 0.99
CA TYR A 36 2.32 10.20 0.36
C TYR A 36 2.04 9.43 -0.92
N SER A 37 2.75 9.76 -1.98
CA SER A 37 2.58 9.12 -3.27
C SER A 37 3.86 8.43 -3.70
N GLY A 38 3.72 7.31 -4.34
CA GLY A 38 4.87 6.58 -4.85
C GLY A 38 4.46 5.20 -5.29
N THR A 39 5.46 4.38 -5.60
CA THR A 39 5.21 2.99 -5.98
C THR A 39 5.52 2.09 -4.80
N LEU A 40 4.68 1.08 -4.63
CA LEU A 40 4.87 0.12 -3.55
C LEU A 40 5.95 -0.86 -3.96
N ARG A 41 6.99 -0.96 -3.14
CA ARG A 41 8.10 -1.86 -3.41
C ARG A 41 7.89 -3.22 -2.77
N TRP A 42 7.43 -3.22 -1.54
CA TRP A 42 7.05 -4.44 -0.84
C TRP A 42 6.16 -4.06 0.34
N PHE A 43 5.53 -5.04 0.90
CA PHE A 43 4.68 -4.83 2.06
C PHE A 43 4.66 -6.11 2.89
N ASP A 44 4.31 -5.94 4.16
CA ASP A 44 4.02 -7.08 5.01
C ASP A 44 2.91 -6.67 5.96
N GLU A 45 2.68 -7.45 7.00
CA GLU A 45 1.58 -7.17 7.91
C GLU A 45 1.82 -5.93 8.75
N ALA A 46 3.03 -5.42 8.80
CA ALA A 46 3.37 -4.29 9.64
C ALA A 46 3.58 -3.00 8.86
N ALA A 47 3.97 -3.08 7.59
CA ALA A 47 4.44 -1.88 6.89
C ALA A 47 4.23 -1.94 5.39
N PHE A 48 4.24 -0.75 4.79
CA PHE A 48 4.32 -0.58 3.34
C PHE A 48 5.63 0.13 3.03
N ALA A 49 6.43 -0.41 2.14
CA ALA A 49 7.68 0.21 1.72
C ALA A 49 7.50 0.82 0.35
N LEU A 50 7.69 2.11 0.26
CA LEU A 50 7.44 2.89 -0.96
C LEU A 50 8.73 3.44 -1.53
N ALA A 51 8.73 3.64 -2.83
CA ALA A 51 9.63 4.57 -3.48
C ALA A 51 8.79 5.79 -3.78
N THR A 52 9.06 6.90 -3.11
CA THR A 52 8.28 8.12 -3.29
C THR A 52 8.56 8.74 -4.63
N ASP A 53 7.76 9.74 -5.00
CA ASP A 53 7.87 10.34 -6.33
C ASP A 53 9.24 10.95 -6.60
N ASN A 54 9.94 11.39 -5.55
CA ASN A 54 11.29 11.92 -5.73
C ASN A 54 12.36 10.86 -5.57
N GLY A 55 11.97 9.60 -5.51
CA GLY A 55 12.92 8.50 -5.49
C GLY A 55 13.41 8.08 -4.12
N GLU A 56 12.96 8.74 -3.07
CA GLU A 56 13.41 8.39 -1.73
C GLU A 56 12.63 7.22 -1.18
N PRO A 57 13.27 6.32 -0.44
CA PRO A 57 12.55 5.25 0.21
C PRO A 57 11.78 5.77 1.41
N LEU A 58 10.58 5.26 1.60
CA LEU A 58 9.76 5.63 2.74
C LEU A 58 9.00 4.42 3.20
N THR A 59 9.04 4.14 4.50
CA THR A 59 8.29 3.04 5.07
C THR A 59 7.16 3.61 5.91
N LEU A 60 5.94 3.24 5.56
CA LEU A 60 4.76 3.63 6.31
C LEU A 60 4.29 2.45 7.14
N LEU A 61 4.02 2.70 8.41
CA LEU A 61 3.43 1.66 9.24
C LEU A 61 1.98 1.48 8.86
N ARG A 62 1.55 0.25 8.74
CA ARG A 62 0.17 -0.03 8.35
C ARG A 62 -0.82 0.54 9.36
N SER A 63 -0.44 0.58 10.64
CA SER A 63 -1.31 1.13 11.66
C SER A 63 -1.57 2.62 11.46
N SER A 64 -0.72 3.31 10.71
CA SER A 64 -0.90 4.73 10.43
C SER A 64 -1.63 4.99 9.13
N VAL A 65 -1.79 3.99 8.30
CA VAL A 65 -2.40 4.16 6.97
C VAL A 65 -3.91 3.99 7.09
N ILE A 66 -4.63 5.02 6.68
CA ILE A 66 -6.08 5.00 6.70
C ILE A 66 -6.61 4.33 5.43
N GLY A 67 -5.95 4.58 4.32
CA GLY A 67 -6.36 4.01 3.05
C GLY A 67 -5.35 4.31 1.97
N TYR A 68 -5.56 3.75 0.80
CA TYR A 68 -4.71 4.00 -0.36
C TYR A 68 -5.54 3.84 -1.62
N LYS A 69 -5.05 4.43 -2.68
CA LYS A 69 -5.71 4.28 -3.97
C LYS A 69 -4.69 4.42 -5.09
N PRO A 70 -4.95 3.80 -6.24
CA PRO A 70 -4.11 4.03 -7.41
C PRO A 70 -4.26 5.47 -7.89
N VAL A 71 -3.15 6.02 -8.36
CA VAL A 71 -3.15 7.34 -8.96
C VAL A 71 -3.04 7.13 -10.46
N THR A 72 -4.05 7.59 -11.19
CA THR A 72 -3.99 7.46 -12.63
C THR A 72 -3.39 8.72 -13.22
N PRO A 73 -2.61 8.57 -14.29
CA PRO A 73 -2.00 9.73 -14.95
C PRO A 73 -3.03 10.60 -15.64
#